data_dd3a287f150997fbec4679f0c4df8e3f
#
_entry.id   dd3a287f150997fbec4679f0c4df8e3f
#
_cell.length_a   1.000
_cell.length_b   1.000
_cell.length_c   1.000
_cell.angle_alpha   90.00
_cell.angle_beta   90.00
_cell.angle_gamma   90.00
#
_symmetry.space_group_name_H-M   'P 1'
#
loop_
_entity.id
_entity.type
_entity.pdbx_description
1 polymer ?
#
loop_
_entity_poly.entity_id
_entity_poly.type
_entity_poly.pdbx_seq_one_letter_code
_entity_poly.pdbx_strand_id
1 'polypeptide(L)'
;MNPLPNNLPRSNAELFARSAGVIPGGVNSSIRAFKAVGGTPYIVERAEGPYVFDVEGNRYIDLVQSYGAVILGHAHPAVTTAIAAAAANGTSYGAPTPGELLLAEAIRERVPGCERVRLMNSGTEATSTAVRLARGFTGRDRIVIFHGNFHGATDALLAAGGSGVATLGLPGTAGVPASAVANTMVVPYNVVPQLDEQVAAVFVEPVAANMGVVAP
;
A
#
# COMPACT_ATOMS: atom_id res chain seq x y z
N MET A 1 -3.98 8.78 -26.62
CA MET A 1 -2.75 8.47 -25.86
C MET A 1 -1.56 9.03 -26.60
N ASN A 2 -0.66 9.75 -25.93
CA ASN A 2 0.63 10.05 -26.55
C ASN A 2 1.37 8.71 -26.67
N PRO A 3 1.82 8.33 -27.89
CA PRO A 3 2.59 7.10 -28.04
C PRO A 3 3.87 7.20 -27.23
N LEU A 4 4.33 6.06 -26.71
CA LEU A 4 5.64 6.00 -26.05
C LEU A 4 6.70 6.59 -27.00
N PRO A 5 7.73 7.28 -26.47
CA PRO A 5 8.81 7.80 -27.30
C PRO A 5 9.38 6.72 -28.23
N ASN A 6 9.61 7.04 -29.48
CA ASN A 6 10.07 6.10 -30.51
C ASN A 6 11.44 5.45 -30.20
N ASN A 7 12.18 6.00 -29.25
CA ASN A 7 13.49 5.49 -28.81
C ASN A 7 13.40 4.50 -27.63
N LEU A 8 12.19 4.14 -27.19
CA LEU A 8 12.02 3.10 -26.18
C LEU A 8 11.95 1.72 -26.84
N PRO A 9 12.65 0.72 -26.30
CA PRO A 9 12.49 -0.66 -26.71
C PRO A 9 11.02 -1.11 -26.60
N ARG A 10 10.63 -2.03 -27.48
CA ARG A 10 9.31 -2.67 -27.47
C ARG A 10 9.39 -4.11 -26.96
N SER A 11 10.38 -4.41 -26.14
CA SER A 11 10.60 -5.70 -25.49
C SER A 11 10.56 -5.54 -23.97
N ASN A 12 9.81 -6.41 -23.30
CA ASN A 12 9.74 -6.48 -21.86
C ASN A 12 11.14 -6.67 -21.24
N ALA A 13 11.94 -7.57 -21.83
CA ALA A 13 13.28 -7.88 -21.34
C ALA A 13 14.25 -6.68 -21.49
N GLU A 14 14.24 -6.00 -22.63
CA GLU A 14 15.11 -4.85 -22.88
C GLU A 14 14.72 -3.65 -21.99
N LEU A 15 13.42 -3.39 -21.81
CA LEU A 15 12.95 -2.34 -20.92
C LEU A 15 13.28 -2.65 -19.47
N PHE A 16 13.10 -3.89 -19.03
CA PHE A 16 13.46 -4.28 -17.67
C PHE A 16 14.97 -4.16 -17.41
N ALA A 17 15.79 -4.61 -18.36
CA ALA A 17 17.25 -4.47 -18.27
C ALA A 17 17.67 -2.99 -18.20
N ARG A 18 17.08 -2.13 -19.04
CA ARG A 18 17.31 -0.68 -19.01
C ARG A 18 16.86 -0.06 -17.70
N SER A 19 15.69 -0.48 -17.17
CA SER A 19 15.19 -0.03 -15.86
C SER A 19 16.13 -0.42 -14.72
N ALA A 20 16.71 -1.62 -14.76
CA ALA A 20 17.65 -2.09 -13.75
C ALA A 20 18.94 -1.26 -13.70
N GLY A 21 19.30 -0.58 -14.79
CA GLY A 21 20.45 0.34 -14.83
C GLY A 21 20.20 1.68 -14.11
N VAL A 22 18.94 2.05 -13.84
CA VAL A 22 18.58 3.37 -13.27
C VAL A 22 17.61 3.28 -12.08
N ILE A 23 16.98 2.14 -11.88
CA ILE A 23 16.07 1.88 -10.77
C ILE A 23 16.59 0.67 -10.00
N PRO A 24 16.80 0.73 -8.68
CA PRO A 24 17.24 -0.41 -7.89
C PRO A 24 16.34 -1.64 -8.09
N GLY A 25 16.93 -2.74 -8.61
CA GLY A 25 16.21 -3.96 -8.95
C GLY A 25 15.25 -3.85 -10.15
N GLY A 26 15.32 -2.76 -10.92
CA GLY A 26 14.50 -2.52 -12.12
C GLY A 26 13.06 -2.13 -11.88
N VAL A 27 12.64 -1.96 -10.61
CA VAL A 27 11.25 -1.72 -10.21
C VAL A 27 11.15 -0.80 -8.99
N ASN A 28 10.05 -0.03 -8.88
CA ASN A 28 9.77 0.81 -7.73
C ASN A 28 9.04 0.08 -6.57
N SER A 29 8.78 -1.22 -6.74
CA SER A 29 8.30 -2.11 -5.69
C SER A 29 8.90 -3.49 -5.91
N SER A 30 9.59 -4.03 -4.91
CA SER A 30 10.40 -5.27 -5.01
C SER A 30 9.58 -6.49 -5.49
N ILE A 31 8.31 -6.56 -5.16
CA ILE A 31 7.42 -7.64 -5.60
C ILE A 31 7.25 -7.71 -7.12
N ARG A 32 7.39 -6.56 -7.81
CA ARG A 32 7.23 -6.47 -9.27
C ARG A 32 8.45 -7.00 -10.05
N ALA A 33 9.56 -7.29 -9.37
CA ALA A 33 10.78 -7.81 -10.00
C ALA A 33 10.74 -9.31 -10.31
N PHE A 34 9.67 -10.01 -9.98
CA PHE A 34 9.47 -11.45 -10.19
C PHE A 34 10.53 -12.35 -9.54
N LYS A 35 11.30 -11.84 -8.56
CA LYS A 35 12.38 -12.60 -7.90
C LYS A 35 11.90 -13.90 -7.26
N ALA A 36 10.67 -13.92 -6.74
CA ALA A 36 10.09 -15.08 -6.08
C ALA A 36 9.52 -16.11 -7.06
N VAL A 37 9.13 -15.70 -8.26
CA VAL A 37 8.43 -16.54 -9.24
C VAL A 37 9.27 -16.82 -10.49
N GLY A 38 10.36 -16.08 -10.67
CA GLY A 38 11.23 -16.19 -11.85
C GLY A 38 10.66 -15.55 -13.10
N GLY A 39 11.44 -15.57 -14.19
CA GLY A 39 11.07 -14.97 -15.46
C GLY A 39 11.34 -13.47 -15.54
N THR A 40 10.91 -12.87 -16.64
CA THR A 40 11.04 -11.43 -16.90
C THR A 40 9.69 -10.75 -16.59
N PRO A 41 9.68 -9.68 -15.80
CA PRO A 41 8.47 -8.90 -15.59
C PRO A 41 7.93 -8.34 -16.91
N TYR A 42 6.62 -8.41 -17.10
CA TYR A 42 5.96 -7.70 -18.20
C TYR A 42 5.84 -6.21 -17.85
N ILE A 43 6.06 -5.36 -18.86
CA ILE A 43 5.97 -3.91 -18.72
C ILE A 43 4.65 -3.45 -19.32
N VAL A 44 3.75 -2.97 -18.48
CA VAL A 44 2.41 -2.53 -18.91
C VAL A 44 2.50 -1.22 -19.69
N GLU A 45 1.97 -1.19 -20.90
CA GLU A 45 1.83 0.01 -21.73
C GLU A 45 0.46 0.66 -21.54
N ARG A 46 -0.60 -0.14 -21.45
CA ARG A 46 -1.99 0.32 -21.27
C ARG A 46 -2.84 -0.71 -20.54
N ALA A 47 -3.97 -0.26 -20.06
CA ALA A 47 -4.95 -1.15 -19.43
C ALA A 47 -6.37 -0.65 -19.70
N GLU A 48 -7.34 -1.58 -19.77
CA GLU A 48 -8.74 -1.27 -20.07
C GLU A 48 -9.65 -2.35 -19.47
N GLY A 49 -10.67 -1.95 -18.73
CA GLY A 49 -11.56 -2.89 -18.05
C GLY A 49 -10.77 -3.90 -17.20
N PRO A 50 -10.96 -5.22 -17.38
CA PRO A 50 -10.26 -6.24 -16.62
C PRO A 50 -8.88 -6.62 -17.21
N TYR A 51 -8.37 -5.90 -18.21
CA TYR A 51 -7.18 -6.30 -18.96
C TYR A 51 -6.05 -5.29 -18.80
N VAL A 52 -4.82 -5.82 -18.74
CA VAL A 52 -3.57 -5.08 -18.96
C VAL A 52 -2.92 -5.57 -20.25
N PHE A 53 -2.20 -4.67 -20.91
CA PHE A 53 -1.47 -4.95 -22.15
C PHE A 53 -0.03 -4.54 -21.98
N ASP A 54 0.89 -5.42 -22.29
CA ASP A 54 2.31 -5.11 -22.20
C ASP A 54 2.82 -4.38 -23.46
N VAL A 55 4.06 -3.96 -23.41
CA VAL A 55 4.72 -3.25 -24.54
C VAL A 55 4.92 -4.11 -25.78
N GLU A 56 4.82 -5.44 -25.68
CA GLU A 56 4.89 -6.39 -26.77
C GLU A 56 3.50 -6.66 -27.39
N GLY A 57 2.43 -6.07 -26.81
CA GLY A 57 1.06 -6.22 -27.26
C GLY A 57 0.32 -7.43 -26.67
N ASN A 58 0.94 -8.19 -25.78
CA ASN A 58 0.27 -9.29 -25.11
C ASN A 58 -0.80 -8.78 -24.15
N ARG A 59 -1.94 -9.46 -24.08
CA ARG A 59 -3.07 -9.15 -23.23
C ARG A 59 -3.16 -10.14 -22.08
N TYR A 60 -3.30 -9.62 -20.86
CA TYR A 60 -3.48 -10.41 -19.65
C TYR A 60 -4.75 -10.00 -18.92
N ILE A 61 -5.43 -10.95 -18.26
CA ILE A 61 -6.48 -10.64 -17.29
C ILE A 61 -5.77 -10.16 -16.02
N ASP A 62 -6.12 -8.97 -15.55
CA ASP A 62 -5.52 -8.42 -14.34
C ASP A 62 -6.25 -8.91 -13.09
N LEU A 63 -5.70 -9.94 -12.45
CA LEU A 63 -6.19 -10.46 -11.17
C LEU A 63 -5.58 -9.72 -9.96
N VAL A 64 -4.64 -8.81 -10.19
CA VAL A 64 -3.97 -8.02 -9.13
C VAL A 64 -4.76 -6.74 -8.83
N GLN A 65 -5.35 -6.13 -9.84
CA GLN A 65 -6.17 -4.91 -9.75
C GLN A 65 -5.54 -3.79 -8.91
N SER A 66 -4.22 -3.61 -9.07
CA SER A 66 -3.43 -2.63 -8.31
C SER A 66 -3.65 -2.77 -6.79
N TYR A 67 -3.70 -4.02 -6.31
CA TYR A 67 -3.95 -4.37 -4.89
C TYR A 67 -5.26 -3.81 -4.34
N GLY A 68 -6.31 -3.84 -5.16
CA GLY A 68 -7.66 -3.40 -4.80
C GLY A 68 -7.99 -1.94 -5.16
N ALA A 69 -7.05 -1.17 -5.67
CA ALA A 69 -7.31 0.23 -6.04
C ALA A 69 -8.17 0.38 -7.31
N VAL A 70 -8.16 -0.61 -8.22
CA VAL A 70 -8.85 -0.56 -9.53
C VAL A 70 -10.16 -1.35 -9.48
N ILE A 71 -11.02 -1.06 -8.53
CA ILE A 71 -12.28 -1.80 -8.31
C ILE A 71 -13.29 -1.66 -9.46
N LEU A 72 -13.25 -0.57 -10.23
CA LEU A 72 -14.14 -0.34 -11.37
C LEU A 72 -13.56 -0.85 -12.71
N GLY A 73 -12.39 -1.48 -12.66
CA GLY A 73 -11.60 -1.80 -13.85
C GLY A 73 -10.76 -0.61 -14.32
N HIS A 74 -9.81 -0.92 -15.20
CA HIS A 74 -8.89 0.07 -15.74
C HIS A 74 -9.57 1.04 -16.71
N ALA A 75 -9.09 2.28 -16.72
CA ALA A 75 -9.53 3.35 -17.61
C ALA A 75 -11.07 3.52 -17.67
N HIS A 76 -11.75 3.34 -16.54
CA HIS A 76 -13.20 3.52 -16.48
C HIS A 76 -13.59 4.93 -16.97
N PRO A 77 -14.50 5.07 -17.97
CA PRO A 77 -14.77 6.35 -18.64
C PRO A 77 -15.18 7.48 -17.69
N ALA A 78 -16.02 7.19 -16.70
CA ALA A 78 -16.44 8.22 -15.73
C ALA A 78 -15.26 8.71 -14.88
N VAL A 79 -14.32 7.82 -14.50
CA VAL A 79 -13.14 8.17 -13.70
C VAL A 79 -12.15 8.99 -14.53
N THR A 80 -11.83 8.54 -15.75
CA THR A 80 -10.89 9.25 -16.62
C THR A 80 -11.41 10.63 -17.03
N THR A 81 -12.70 10.75 -17.29
CA THR A 81 -13.36 12.04 -17.58
C THR A 81 -13.28 12.99 -16.38
N ALA A 82 -13.59 12.50 -15.18
CA ALA A 82 -13.50 13.31 -13.96
C ALA A 82 -12.07 13.77 -13.65
N ILE A 83 -11.09 12.87 -13.84
CA ILE A 83 -9.66 13.20 -13.67
C ILE A 83 -9.24 14.28 -14.67
N ALA A 84 -9.59 14.14 -15.96
CA ALA A 84 -9.24 15.11 -16.98
C ALA A 84 -9.85 16.49 -16.69
N ALA A 85 -11.11 16.53 -16.27
CA ALA A 85 -11.79 17.78 -15.89
C ALA A 85 -11.15 18.45 -14.66
N ALA A 86 -10.81 17.67 -13.65
CA ALA A 86 -10.15 18.18 -12.45
C ALA A 86 -8.73 18.69 -12.77
N ALA A 87 -7.96 17.93 -13.55
CA ALA A 87 -6.59 18.29 -13.94
C ALA A 87 -6.52 19.59 -14.75
N ALA A 88 -7.54 19.90 -15.55
CA ALA A 88 -7.63 21.15 -16.31
C ALA A 88 -7.68 22.40 -15.41
N ASN A 89 -8.07 22.26 -14.14
CA ASN A 89 -8.10 23.34 -13.15
C ASN A 89 -6.82 23.41 -12.29
N GLY A 90 -5.89 22.51 -12.51
CA GLY A 90 -4.64 22.37 -11.74
C GLY A 90 -4.58 21.07 -10.94
N THR A 91 -3.35 20.64 -10.64
CA THR A 91 -3.08 19.34 -10.02
C THR A 91 -2.54 19.42 -8.59
N SER A 92 -2.15 20.62 -8.14
CA SER A 92 -1.63 20.87 -6.79
C SER A 92 -1.71 22.37 -6.46
N TYR A 93 -2.22 22.71 -5.27
CA TYR A 93 -2.49 24.10 -4.93
C TYR A 93 -1.75 24.62 -3.70
N GLY A 94 -1.24 23.76 -2.85
CA GLY A 94 -0.69 24.19 -1.54
C GLY A 94 -1.74 24.86 -0.64
N ALA A 95 -3.03 24.65 -0.90
CA ALA A 95 -4.18 25.21 -0.19
C ALA A 95 -5.32 24.17 -0.13
N PRO A 96 -6.26 24.29 0.84
CA PRO A 96 -7.45 23.44 0.89
C PRO A 96 -8.31 23.55 -0.36
N THR A 97 -8.95 22.46 -0.75
CA THR A 97 -9.80 22.40 -1.93
C THR A 97 -11.20 21.87 -1.59
N PRO A 98 -12.24 22.24 -2.37
CA PRO A 98 -13.58 21.67 -2.20
C PRO A 98 -13.59 20.13 -2.36
N GLY A 99 -12.71 19.57 -3.21
CA GLY A 99 -12.61 18.13 -3.44
C GLY A 99 -12.22 17.35 -2.18
N GLU A 100 -11.37 17.91 -1.33
CA GLU A 100 -11.02 17.29 -0.04
C GLU A 100 -12.22 17.18 0.89
N LEU A 101 -13.03 18.24 0.98
CA LEU A 101 -14.26 18.25 1.77
C LEU A 101 -15.24 17.18 1.27
N LEU A 102 -15.54 17.20 -0.04
CA LEU A 102 -16.48 16.26 -0.65
C LEU A 102 -16.06 14.80 -0.47
N LEU A 103 -14.76 14.51 -0.60
CA LEU A 103 -14.23 13.18 -0.36
C LEU A 103 -14.35 12.78 1.12
N ALA A 104 -14.03 13.68 2.05
CA ALA A 104 -14.16 13.41 3.49
C ALA A 104 -15.60 13.15 3.89
N GLU A 105 -16.57 13.91 3.36
CA GLU A 105 -18.00 13.70 3.58
C GLU A 105 -18.45 12.35 3.03
N ALA A 106 -18.06 12.00 1.80
CA ALA A 106 -18.38 10.72 1.17
C ALA A 106 -17.82 9.50 1.95
N ILE A 107 -16.66 9.64 2.58
CA ILE A 107 -16.09 8.60 3.46
C ILE A 107 -16.94 8.48 4.75
N ARG A 108 -17.25 9.61 5.39
CA ARG A 108 -18.04 9.62 6.63
C ARG A 108 -19.41 8.98 6.45
N GLU A 109 -20.06 9.21 5.32
CA GLU A 109 -21.35 8.60 5.00
C GLU A 109 -21.29 7.08 4.88
N ARG A 110 -20.15 6.52 4.46
CA ARG A 110 -19.98 5.09 4.14
C ARG A 110 -19.30 4.27 5.23
N VAL A 111 -18.59 4.94 6.13
CA VAL A 111 -17.83 4.28 7.20
C VAL A 111 -18.50 4.57 8.54
N PRO A 112 -19.25 3.61 9.12
CA PRO A 112 -19.92 3.79 10.41
C PRO A 112 -18.94 4.20 11.50
N GLY A 113 -19.33 5.21 12.30
CA GLY A 113 -18.50 5.73 13.41
C GLY A 113 -17.34 6.64 12.98
N CYS A 114 -17.15 6.88 11.70
CA CYS A 114 -16.15 7.83 11.21
C CYS A 114 -16.62 9.27 11.38
N GLU A 115 -16.15 9.97 12.41
CA GLU A 115 -16.52 11.37 12.67
C GLU A 115 -15.66 12.36 11.85
N ARG A 116 -14.37 12.07 11.68
CA ARG A 116 -13.40 12.94 11.03
C ARG A 116 -12.45 12.13 10.14
N VAL A 117 -12.06 12.73 9.03
CA VAL A 117 -11.14 12.13 8.04
C VAL A 117 -9.90 13.01 7.90
N ARG A 118 -8.75 12.38 7.87
CA ARG A 118 -7.50 13.00 7.42
C ARG A 118 -6.94 12.22 6.25
N LEU A 119 -6.81 12.88 5.11
CA LEU A 119 -6.23 12.29 3.91
C LEU A 119 -4.71 12.32 3.98
N MET A 120 -4.07 11.26 3.48
CA MET A 120 -2.63 11.09 3.35
C MET A 120 -2.29 10.63 1.94
N ASN A 121 -1.03 10.79 1.52
CA ASN A 121 -0.61 10.44 0.16
C ASN A 121 -0.43 8.93 -0.03
N SER A 122 -0.22 8.16 1.05
CA SER A 122 -0.01 6.71 0.99
C SER A 122 -0.52 6.01 2.25
N GLY A 123 -0.71 4.69 2.16
CA GLY A 123 -1.03 3.85 3.32
C GLY A 123 0.05 3.91 4.40
N THR A 124 1.32 3.96 4.01
CA THR A 124 2.44 4.12 4.96
C THR A 124 2.35 5.43 5.74
N GLU A 125 2.03 6.54 5.09
CA GLU A 125 1.84 7.82 5.78
C GLU A 125 0.61 7.80 6.69
N ALA A 126 -0.47 7.17 6.26
CA ALA A 126 -1.68 7.02 7.07
C ALA A 126 -1.41 6.21 8.33
N THR A 127 -0.77 5.05 8.23
CA THR A 127 -0.44 4.20 9.37
C THR A 127 0.62 4.83 10.28
N SER A 128 1.64 5.49 9.73
CA SER A 128 2.61 6.26 10.50
C SER A 128 1.94 7.38 11.32
N THR A 129 0.98 8.07 10.70
CA THR A 129 0.21 9.12 11.40
C THR A 129 -0.70 8.52 12.46
N ALA A 130 -1.34 7.37 12.19
CA ALA A 130 -2.17 6.67 13.15
C ALA A 130 -1.37 6.22 14.39
N VAL A 131 -0.15 5.69 14.21
CA VAL A 131 0.75 5.35 15.33
C VAL A 131 1.03 6.58 16.20
N ARG A 132 1.40 7.70 15.59
CA ARG A 132 1.67 8.94 16.33
C ARG A 132 0.43 9.47 17.04
N LEU A 133 -0.72 9.42 16.37
CA LEU A 133 -1.99 9.87 16.95
C LEU A 133 -2.36 9.02 18.16
N ALA A 134 -2.28 7.69 18.04
CA ALA A 134 -2.59 6.77 19.12
C ALA A 134 -1.68 6.99 20.35
N ARG A 135 -0.37 7.11 20.13
CA ARG A 135 0.59 7.39 21.20
C ARG A 135 0.35 8.75 21.83
N GLY A 136 0.16 9.80 21.03
CA GLY A 136 -0.09 11.15 21.53
C GLY A 136 -1.41 11.28 22.31
N PHE A 137 -2.45 10.58 21.87
CA PHE A 137 -3.76 10.60 22.54
C PHE A 137 -3.77 9.82 23.85
N THR A 138 -3.12 8.65 23.90
CA THR A 138 -3.14 7.76 25.06
C THR A 138 -2.04 8.03 26.06
N GLY A 139 -0.94 8.69 25.65
CA GLY A 139 0.29 8.79 26.43
C GLY A 139 1.05 7.46 26.57
N ARG A 140 0.74 6.46 25.71
CA ARG A 140 1.28 5.10 25.77
C ARG A 140 2.15 4.84 24.54
N ASP A 141 3.13 3.94 24.66
CA ASP A 141 4.11 3.72 23.59
C ASP A 141 3.88 2.42 22.80
N ARG A 142 3.27 1.40 23.42
CA ARG A 142 3.20 0.07 22.83
C ARG A 142 2.16 -0.01 21.72
N ILE A 143 2.57 -0.63 20.60
CA ILE A 143 1.71 -0.96 19.47
C ILE A 143 1.63 -2.48 19.34
N VAL A 144 0.45 -3.00 19.03
CA VAL A 144 0.24 -4.42 18.73
C VAL A 144 -0.05 -4.56 17.25
N ILE A 145 0.63 -5.50 16.60
CA ILE A 145 0.38 -5.92 15.22
C ILE A 145 0.24 -7.44 15.14
N PHE A 146 -0.37 -7.96 14.09
CA PHE A 146 -0.52 -9.39 13.88
C PHE A 146 0.52 -9.93 12.90
N HIS A 147 1.03 -11.13 13.20
CA HIS A 147 1.96 -11.81 12.30
C HIS A 147 1.34 -12.00 10.92
N GLY A 148 2.10 -11.71 9.87
CA GLY A 148 1.66 -11.80 8.48
C GLY A 148 0.86 -10.61 7.96
N ASN A 149 0.36 -9.73 8.83
CA ASN A 149 -0.27 -8.49 8.40
C ASN A 149 0.77 -7.47 7.89
N PHE A 150 0.36 -6.62 6.94
CA PHE A 150 1.18 -5.56 6.39
C PHE A 150 0.53 -4.20 6.60
N HIS A 151 1.26 -3.28 7.20
CA HIS A 151 0.77 -1.95 7.57
C HIS A 151 1.63 -0.81 6.99
N GLY A 152 2.27 -1.04 5.85
CA GLY A 152 3.17 -0.06 5.23
C GLY A 152 4.62 -0.19 5.71
N ALA A 153 5.44 0.79 5.33
CA ALA A 153 6.88 0.74 5.47
C ALA A 153 7.45 1.67 6.57
N THR A 154 6.64 2.03 7.59
CA THR A 154 7.17 2.73 8.75
C THR A 154 7.87 1.76 9.69
N ASP A 155 9.06 2.12 10.18
CA ASP A 155 9.92 1.24 10.99
C ASP A 155 9.17 0.58 12.16
N ALA A 156 8.36 1.33 12.88
CA ALA A 156 7.59 0.81 14.01
C ALA A 156 6.64 -0.35 13.65
N LEU A 157 6.23 -0.48 12.39
CA LEU A 157 5.33 -1.52 11.89
C LEU A 157 6.05 -2.60 11.06
N LEU A 158 7.37 -2.49 10.89
CA LEU A 158 8.22 -3.49 10.23
C LEU A 158 8.84 -4.46 11.24
N ALA A 159 8.08 -4.84 12.26
CA ALA A 159 8.46 -5.81 13.24
C ALA A 159 8.10 -7.24 12.78
N ALA A 160 8.98 -8.20 13.07
CA ALA A 160 8.71 -9.63 12.94
C ALA A 160 8.60 -10.28 14.33
N GLY A 161 7.72 -11.26 14.47
CA GLY A 161 7.56 -12.06 15.69
C GLY A 161 8.01 -13.50 15.49
N GLY A 162 8.32 -14.18 16.59
CA GLY A 162 8.50 -15.63 16.58
C GLY A 162 7.19 -16.37 16.27
N SER A 163 7.29 -17.57 15.73
CA SER A 163 6.10 -18.38 15.43
C SER A 163 5.37 -18.82 16.70
N GLY A 164 4.07 -18.53 16.78
CA GLY A 164 3.14 -19.14 17.71
C GLY A 164 2.95 -18.44 19.07
N VAL A 165 3.72 -17.44 19.43
CA VAL A 165 3.57 -16.71 20.70
C VAL A 165 3.69 -15.19 20.50
N ALA A 166 3.02 -14.42 21.35
CA ALA A 166 3.18 -12.98 21.39
C ALA A 166 4.59 -12.61 21.86
N THR A 167 5.32 -11.81 21.06
CA THR A 167 6.68 -11.39 21.36
C THR A 167 6.86 -9.90 21.12
N LEU A 168 7.79 -9.27 21.85
CA LEU A 168 8.29 -7.96 21.44
C LEU A 168 8.98 -8.09 20.08
N GLY A 169 8.69 -7.15 19.18
CA GLY A 169 9.13 -7.20 17.78
C GLY A 169 10.65 -7.21 17.66
N LEU A 170 11.12 -8.07 16.79
CA LEU A 170 12.46 -7.98 16.23
C LEU A 170 12.39 -7.27 14.87
N PRO A 171 13.47 -6.63 14.39
CA PRO A 171 13.48 -6.06 13.05
C PRO A 171 13.16 -7.12 11.99
N GLY A 172 12.08 -6.92 11.24
CA GLY A 172 11.67 -7.82 10.15
C GLY A 172 12.34 -7.51 8.81
N THR A 173 13.05 -6.37 8.74
CA THR A 173 13.66 -5.86 7.51
C THR A 173 15.04 -5.31 7.81
N ALA A 174 15.99 -5.57 6.91
CA ALA A 174 17.34 -5.00 7.00
C ALA A 174 17.28 -3.46 7.02
N GLY A 175 18.04 -2.84 7.91
CA GLY A 175 18.08 -1.39 8.07
C GLY A 175 17.11 -0.84 9.12
N VAL A 176 16.19 -1.62 9.64
CA VAL A 176 15.33 -1.23 10.77
C VAL A 176 16.09 -1.50 12.07
N PRO A 177 16.41 -0.49 12.89
CA PRO A 177 17.11 -0.71 14.14
C PRO A 177 16.18 -1.35 15.20
N ALA A 178 16.74 -2.16 16.10
CA ALA A 178 15.97 -2.81 17.15
C ALA A 178 15.17 -1.81 18.02
N SER A 179 15.72 -0.62 18.24
CA SER A 179 15.06 0.45 19.00
C SER A 179 13.77 0.96 18.35
N ALA A 180 13.66 0.91 17.02
CA ALA A 180 12.46 1.37 16.30
C ALA A 180 11.26 0.43 16.50
N VAL A 181 11.49 -0.85 16.78
CA VAL A 181 10.46 -1.87 17.00
C VAL A 181 10.35 -2.32 18.46
N ALA A 182 11.15 -1.76 19.35
CA ALA A 182 11.19 -2.16 20.78
C ALA A 182 9.83 -2.08 21.50
N ASN A 183 8.96 -1.16 21.05
CA ASN A 183 7.60 -0.97 21.57
C ASN A 183 6.52 -1.56 20.66
N THR A 184 6.87 -2.48 19.74
CA THR A 184 5.91 -3.16 18.88
C THR A 184 5.80 -4.63 19.29
N MET A 185 4.61 -5.03 19.71
CA MET A 185 4.30 -6.43 20.03
C MET A 185 3.71 -7.10 18.78
N VAL A 186 4.27 -8.23 18.40
CA VAL A 186 3.75 -9.06 17.31
C VAL A 186 3.03 -10.26 17.92
N VAL A 187 1.79 -10.46 17.55
CA VAL A 187 0.94 -11.54 18.06
C VAL A 187 0.47 -12.43 16.90
N PRO A 188 0.16 -13.73 17.15
CA PRO A 188 -0.40 -14.59 16.12
C PRO A 188 -1.73 -14.04 15.59
N TYR A 189 -1.96 -14.16 14.27
CA TYR A 189 -3.25 -13.82 13.69
C TYR A 189 -4.33 -14.79 14.16
N ASN A 190 -5.57 -14.32 14.29
CA ASN A 190 -6.72 -15.07 14.85
C ASN A 190 -6.57 -15.46 16.33
N VAL A 191 -5.64 -14.86 17.04
CA VAL A 191 -5.51 -15.01 18.49
C VAL A 191 -5.79 -13.65 19.12
N VAL A 192 -6.79 -13.56 19.98
CA VAL A 192 -7.08 -12.34 20.72
C VAL A 192 -5.94 -12.08 21.69
N PRO A 193 -5.21 -10.95 21.53
CA PRO A 193 -4.08 -10.65 22.40
C PRO A 193 -4.55 -10.21 23.79
N GLN A 194 -3.77 -10.56 24.80
CA GLN A 194 -3.91 -9.90 26.11
C GLN A 194 -3.30 -8.51 26.03
N LEU A 195 -4.14 -7.49 26.25
CA LEU A 195 -3.72 -6.10 26.22
C LEU A 195 -3.51 -5.60 27.66
N ASP A 196 -2.41 -4.89 27.87
CA ASP A 196 -2.11 -4.17 29.11
C ASP A 196 -2.29 -2.66 28.95
N GLU A 197 -2.13 -1.94 30.05
CA GLU A 197 -2.27 -0.49 30.10
C GLU A 197 -1.19 0.28 29.31
N GLN A 198 -0.15 -0.39 28.79
CA GLN A 198 0.89 0.22 27.98
C GLN A 198 0.56 0.26 26.49
N VAL A 199 -0.51 -0.43 26.06
CA VAL A 199 -0.90 -0.50 24.66
C VAL A 199 -1.62 0.77 24.24
N ALA A 200 -1.07 1.46 23.25
CA ALA A 200 -1.64 2.64 22.63
C ALA A 200 -2.65 2.27 21.53
N ALA A 201 -2.35 1.26 20.72
CA ALA A 201 -3.21 0.82 19.62
C ALA A 201 -2.91 -0.61 19.19
N VAL A 202 -3.91 -1.22 18.55
CA VAL A 202 -3.82 -2.49 17.82
C VAL A 202 -4.04 -2.20 16.34
N PHE A 203 -3.12 -2.67 15.49
CA PHE A 203 -3.24 -2.62 14.05
C PHE A 203 -3.57 -4.02 13.52
N VAL A 204 -4.59 -4.11 12.69
CA VAL A 204 -5.06 -5.38 12.13
C VAL A 204 -5.54 -5.19 10.68
N GLU A 205 -5.24 -6.16 9.81
CA GLU A 205 -5.98 -6.32 8.56
C GLU A 205 -7.29 -7.09 8.88
N PRO A 206 -8.48 -6.54 8.64
CA PRO A 206 -9.74 -7.24 8.91
C PRO A 206 -9.86 -8.56 8.13
N VAL A 207 -9.27 -8.57 6.93
CA VAL A 207 -8.98 -9.78 6.15
C VAL A 207 -7.50 -9.71 5.81
N ALA A 208 -6.72 -10.67 6.29
CA ALA A 208 -5.28 -10.66 6.13
C ALA A 208 -4.88 -10.97 4.68
N ALA A 209 -4.99 -9.97 3.81
CA ALA A 209 -4.76 -10.09 2.37
C ALA A 209 -3.28 -10.31 2.05
N ASN A 210 -2.38 -9.67 2.79
CA ASN A 210 -0.93 -9.78 2.56
C ASN A 210 -0.39 -11.20 2.69
N MET A 211 -0.97 -12.03 3.55
CA MET A 211 -0.53 -13.42 3.75
C MET A 211 -1.42 -14.46 3.05
N GLY A 212 -2.17 -14.07 2.02
CA GLY A 212 -2.93 -14.99 1.18
C GLY A 212 -4.44 -15.00 1.43
N VAL A 213 -5.01 -13.85 1.84
CA VAL A 213 -6.46 -13.68 2.08
C VAL A 213 -6.96 -14.64 3.16
N VAL A 214 -6.28 -14.62 4.29
CA VAL A 214 -6.70 -15.41 5.46
C VAL A 214 -7.86 -14.72 6.15
N ALA A 215 -9.00 -15.41 6.24
CA ALA A 215 -10.16 -14.93 6.97
C ALA A 215 -9.92 -14.93 8.49
N PRO A 216 -10.51 -13.97 9.22
CA PRO A 216 -10.50 -13.96 10.68
C PRO A 216 -11.41 -15.05 11.26
#